data_e05df028523a3b4949646147cd31e4a9
#
_entry.id   e05df028523a3b4949646147cd31e4a9
#
_cell.length_a   1.000
_cell.length_b   1.000
_cell.length_c   1.000
_cell.angle_alpha   90.00
_cell.angle_beta   90.00
_cell.angle_gamma   90.00
#
_symmetry.space_group_name_H-M   'P 1'
#
loop_
_entity.id
_entity.type
_entity.pdbx_description
1 polymer ?
#
loop_
_entity_poly.entity_id
_entity_poly.type
_entity_poly.pdbx_seq_one_letter_code
_entity_poly.pdbx_strand_id
1 'polypeptide(L)'
;MLKRVFTLAFLCAGFCCSIAGFASVAATNHDDPPASATLSVNPVIEWNRTLLVIVRTPGAQSPTIHSTRSFAMLHAAIFDAVNNIDRDFEPYAVRHTHVSPRASTEAAADQAAHDVLISLYPAFALTLDSELQQDLAQIPYGRDKADGIEEGQDVAAAILALRSNDGSAAVLPPFVPKNQPGSYQLTPPNFAAADFIQWPQVTPFALARGNEFRPGPPPQLTSEEYTLSFNEVKSLGLITSATRTADQTQIGQFWNGNIQDFWNEIAQTAALTRHLDLDQSAHLFALLNITLADTTIAFFDTKYTYDLWRPVTAIHLASTDNNPETEQDPAWIPLPTKTAPDPSFPGAHSATSFAAAEILRLVLGDQITLDVTSESLAGVTRHFTSFSGAAEEAGLSRIYAGQHFRFDHLAGARLGQQVAKAVLSTILQPKRDHGFDQ
;
A
#
# COMPACT_ATOMS: atom_id res chain seq x y z
N MET A 1 17.81 26.21 41.78
CA MET A 1 18.81 25.30 42.35
C MET A 1 18.65 23.98 41.59
N LEU A 2 19.52 23.36 40.92
CA LEU A 2 20.94 23.47 40.58
C LEU A 2 21.11 22.76 39.20
N LYS A 3 21.75 23.40 38.26
CA LYS A 3 22.19 22.84 36.99
C LYS A 3 23.32 21.83 37.23
N ARG A 4 23.35 20.71 36.51
CA ARG A 4 24.58 19.97 36.23
C ARG A 4 24.71 19.68 34.72
N VAL A 5 25.71 20.35 34.16
CA VAL A 5 26.28 20.13 32.83
C VAL A 5 27.30 19.02 32.96
N PHE A 6 27.30 18.04 32.04
CA PHE A 6 28.45 17.11 31.88
C PHE A 6 29.07 17.35 30.52
N THR A 7 30.28 17.87 30.56
CA THR A 7 31.20 18.02 29.46
C THR A 7 32.08 16.76 29.39
N LEU A 8 32.16 16.09 28.26
CA LEU A 8 33.14 15.02 28.02
C LEU A 8 34.14 15.52 26.99
N ALA A 9 35.40 15.60 27.41
CA ALA A 9 36.56 15.96 26.59
C ALA A 9 37.14 14.71 25.94
N PHE A 10 37.45 14.81 24.63
CA PHE A 10 38.22 13.81 23.90
C PHE A 10 39.69 14.24 23.86
N LEU A 11 40.57 13.36 24.37
CA LEU A 11 42.03 13.48 24.30
C LEU A 11 42.51 12.93 22.93
N CYS A 12 43.22 13.75 22.18
CA CYS A 12 44.07 13.33 21.05
C CYS A 12 45.43 12.89 21.59
N ALA A 13 45.84 11.67 21.25
CA ALA A 13 47.22 11.23 21.39
C ALA A 13 47.81 11.02 19.98
N GLY A 14 48.76 11.87 19.64
CA GLY A 14 49.55 11.76 18.44
C GLY A 14 50.69 10.75 18.60
N PHE A 15 51.02 10.02 17.54
CA PHE A 15 52.25 9.27 17.43
C PHE A 15 52.92 9.62 16.08
N CYS A 16 54.10 10.26 16.19
CA CYS A 16 55.05 10.50 15.13
C CYS A 16 56.03 9.33 15.07
N CYS A 17 56.29 8.74 13.92
CA CYS A 17 57.58 8.11 13.64
C CYS A 17 57.82 7.99 12.14
N SER A 18 58.74 8.64 11.73
CA SER A 18 59.96 8.67 10.90
C SER A 18 60.07 7.72 9.71
N ILE A 19 60.39 8.34 8.64
CA ILE A 19 60.95 8.13 7.31
C ILE A 19 62.04 7.03 7.24
N ALA A 20 61.92 6.14 6.26
CA ALA A 20 63.06 5.58 5.55
C ALA A 20 62.63 5.28 4.10
N GLY A 21 63.31 5.93 3.15
CA GLY A 21 63.09 5.77 1.74
C GLY A 21 63.78 4.51 1.19
N PHE A 22 63.17 3.94 0.15
CA PHE A 22 63.87 3.15 -0.88
C PHE A 22 63.23 3.41 -2.24
N ALA A 23 64.09 3.50 -3.24
CA ALA A 23 63.81 3.92 -4.59
C ALA A 23 63.18 2.83 -5.47
N SER A 24 62.30 3.25 -6.32
CA SER A 24 62.08 2.91 -7.73
C SER A 24 62.32 1.50 -8.25
N VAL A 25 61.27 0.84 -8.69
CA VAL A 25 61.22 0.18 -10.03
C VAL A 25 59.79 0.39 -10.57
N ALA A 26 59.73 1.01 -11.76
CA ALA A 26 58.50 1.15 -12.54
C ALA A 26 58.09 -0.20 -13.12
N ALA A 27 56.84 -0.63 -12.84
CA ALA A 27 56.15 -1.63 -13.63
C ALA A 27 54.75 -1.09 -13.89
N THR A 28 54.50 -0.70 -15.11
CA THR A 28 53.21 -0.36 -15.66
C THR A 28 52.36 -1.62 -15.77
N ASN A 29 51.37 -1.76 -14.92
CA ASN A 29 50.18 -2.54 -15.25
C ASN A 29 48.97 -1.69 -14.87
N HIS A 30 48.34 -1.09 -15.87
CA HIS A 30 47.03 -0.55 -15.81
C HIS A 30 46.04 -1.74 -15.74
N ASP A 31 45.73 -2.17 -14.54
CA ASP A 31 44.46 -2.81 -14.23
C ASP A 31 43.79 -1.90 -13.22
N ASP A 32 43.13 -0.84 -13.73
CA ASP A 32 42.11 -0.15 -12.95
C ASP A 32 41.04 -1.20 -12.55
N PRO A 33 40.72 -1.36 -11.25
CA PRO A 33 39.59 -2.15 -10.88
C PRO A 33 38.38 -1.57 -11.59
N PRO A 34 37.45 -2.42 -12.10
CA PRO A 34 36.23 -1.90 -12.71
C PRO A 34 35.63 -0.93 -11.73
N ALA A 35 35.31 0.26 -12.19
CA ALA A 35 34.58 1.26 -11.40
C ALA A 35 33.40 0.51 -10.79
N SER A 36 33.34 0.50 -9.46
CA SER A 36 32.19 -0.01 -8.75
C SER A 36 30.99 0.68 -9.38
N ALA A 37 30.25 -0.03 -10.20
CA ALA A 37 28.98 0.44 -10.68
C ALA A 37 28.17 0.69 -9.40
N THR A 38 28.04 1.93 -9.01
CA THR A 38 27.00 2.34 -8.07
C THR A 38 25.71 1.85 -8.72
N LEU A 39 25.11 0.83 -8.14
CA LEU A 39 23.79 0.37 -8.55
C LEU A 39 22.92 1.62 -8.54
N SER A 40 22.53 2.09 -9.70
CA SER A 40 21.59 3.19 -9.83
C SER A 40 20.35 2.79 -9.05
N VAL A 41 20.01 3.58 -8.06
CA VAL A 41 18.85 3.30 -7.22
C VAL A 41 17.63 3.44 -8.12
N ASN A 42 16.73 2.45 -8.10
CA ASN A 42 15.54 2.45 -8.93
C ASN A 42 14.55 3.55 -8.45
N PRO A 43 14.30 4.60 -9.25
CA PRO A 43 13.45 5.73 -8.87
C PRO A 43 12.07 5.30 -8.35
N VAL A 44 11.47 4.28 -8.95
CA VAL A 44 10.15 3.76 -8.52
C VAL A 44 10.17 3.33 -7.05
N ILE A 45 11.24 2.65 -6.64
CA ILE A 45 11.40 2.14 -5.27
C ILE A 45 11.66 3.29 -4.30
N GLU A 46 12.51 4.25 -4.66
CA GLU A 46 12.83 5.38 -3.76
C GLU A 46 11.62 6.27 -3.56
N TRP A 47 10.93 6.69 -4.62
CA TRP A 47 9.72 7.51 -4.49
C TRP A 47 8.56 6.78 -3.80
N ASN A 48 8.48 5.45 -3.94
CA ASN A 48 7.55 4.66 -3.14
C ASN A 48 7.91 4.68 -1.65
N ARG A 49 9.21 4.61 -1.29
CA ARG A 49 9.68 4.76 0.10
C ARG A 49 9.37 6.14 0.65
N THR A 50 9.61 7.17 -0.13
CA THR A 50 9.30 8.56 0.24
C THR A 50 7.81 8.72 0.54
N LEU A 51 6.92 8.19 -0.32
CA LEU A 51 5.49 8.22 -0.04
C LEU A 51 5.12 7.40 1.21
N LEU A 52 5.72 6.23 1.45
CA LEU A 52 5.52 5.46 2.68
C LEU A 52 5.89 6.27 3.93
N VAL A 53 7.02 6.99 3.91
CA VAL A 53 7.42 7.89 5.02
C VAL A 53 6.39 9.00 5.22
N ILE A 54 5.91 9.61 4.14
CA ILE A 54 4.91 10.69 4.21
C ILE A 54 3.61 10.18 4.83
N VAL A 55 3.02 9.09 4.32
CA VAL A 55 1.71 8.61 4.81
C VAL A 55 1.77 8.08 6.25
N ARG A 56 2.94 7.65 6.70
CA ARG A 56 3.21 7.24 8.10
C ARG A 56 3.46 8.41 9.03
N THR A 57 3.76 9.59 8.50
CA THR A 57 3.96 10.79 9.32
C THR A 57 2.62 11.25 9.88
N PRO A 58 2.46 11.34 11.22
CA PRO A 58 1.20 11.72 11.83
C PRO A 58 0.69 13.08 11.32
N GLY A 59 -0.53 13.10 10.80
CA GLY A 59 -1.19 14.31 10.28
C GLY A 59 -0.80 14.71 8.85
N ALA A 60 0.11 14.01 8.20
CA ALA A 60 0.46 14.27 6.80
C ALA A 60 -0.65 13.82 5.85
N GLN A 61 -1.18 12.62 6.08
CA GLN A 61 -2.31 12.10 5.30
C GLN A 61 -3.62 12.72 5.76
N SER A 62 -4.41 13.25 4.83
CA SER A 62 -5.77 13.71 5.14
C SER A 62 -6.61 12.56 5.71
N PRO A 63 -7.33 12.77 6.82
CA PRO A 63 -8.13 11.70 7.42
C PRO A 63 -9.33 11.29 6.56
N THR A 64 -9.70 12.08 5.57
CA THR A 64 -10.84 11.82 4.67
C THR A 64 -10.42 11.29 3.30
N ILE A 65 -9.12 11.24 3.00
CA ILE A 65 -8.60 10.74 1.72
C ILE A 65 -7.77 9.48 1.99
N HIS A 66 -8.18 8.36 1.43
CA HIS A 66 -7.46 7.10 1.60
C HIS A 66 -6.14 7.11 0.84
N SER A 67 -5.03 6.69 1.49
CA SER A 67 -3.68 6.78 0.94
C SER A 67 -3.46 5.94 -0.34
N THR A 68 -4.26 4.90 -0.57
CA THR A 68 -4.20 4.12 -1.83
C THR A 68 -4.39 4.99 -3.07
N ARG A 69 -5.17 6.08 -2.97
CA ARG A 69 -5.30 7.06 -4.05
C ARG A 69 -3.97 7.75 -4.36
N SER A 70 -3.23 8.16 -3.35
CA SER A 70 -1.94 8.81 -3.52
C SER A 70 -0.90 7.88 -4.15
N PHE A 71 -0.84 6.62 -3.70
CA PHE A 71 0.01 5.60 -4.31
C PHE A 71 -0.37 5.34 -5.77
N ALA A 72 -1.66 5.22 -6.09
CA ALA A 72 -2.10 5.02 -7.46
C ALA A 72 -1.75 6.20 -8.37
N MET A 73 -1.92 7.44 -7.91
CA MET A 73 -1.54 8.62 -8.68
C MET A 73 -0.04 8.72 -8.91
N LEU A 74 0.77 8.48 -7.88
CA LEU A 74 2.22 8.45 -7.97
C LEU A 74 2.69 7.46 -9.03
N HIS A 75 2.28 6.20 -8.89
CA HIS A 75 2.79 5.14 -9.76
C HIS A 75 2.17 5.15 -11.17
N ALA A 76 0.95 5.67 -11.34
CA ALA A 76 0.41 5.92 -12.67
C ALA A 76 1.19 7.01 -13.42
N ALA A 77 1.61 8.07 -12.73
CA ALA A 77 2.42 9.12 -13.32
C ALA A 77 3.84 8.64 -13.67
N ILE A 78 4.51 7.93 -12.75
CA ILE A 78 5.83 7.33 -13.03
C ILE A 78 5.73 6.39 -14.24
N PHE A 79 4.72 5.50 -14.26
CA PHE A 79 4.56 4.54 -15.35
C PHE A 79 4.35 5.23 -16.70
N ASP A 80 3.41 6.16 -16.80
CA ASP A 80 3.13 6.84 -18.08
C ASP A 80 4.34 7.66 -18.56
N ALA A 81 5.09 8.31 -17.65
CA ALA A 81 6.29 9.07 -17.99
C ALA A 81 7.40 8.17 -18.56
N VAL A 82 7.65 7.02 -17.93
CA VAL A 82 8.63 6.02 -18.43
C VAL A 82 8.14 5.40 -19.73
N ASN A 83 6.90 4.91 -19.77
CA ASN A 83 6.33 4.18 -20.91
C ASN A 83 6.12 5.06 -22.16
N ASN A 84 6.00 6.39 -22.04
CA ASN A 84 5.95 7.29 -23.20
C ASN A 84 7.30 7.37 -23.91
N ILE A 85 8.41 7.06 -23.24
CA ILE A 85 9.77 6.99 -23.79
C ILE A 85 10.01 5.59 -24.38
N ASP A 86 9.82 4.52 -23.57
CA ASP A 86 10.15 3.12 -23.93
C ASP A 86 9.08 2.47 -24.81
N ARG A 87 7.81 2.79 -24.60
CA ARG A 87 6.64 2.42 -25.44
C ARG A 87 6.30 0.94 -25.46
N ASP A 88 6.61 0.19 -24.46
CA ASP A 88 6.41 -1.27 -24.41
C ASP A 88 4.95 -1.65 -24.08
N PHE A 89 4.23 -0.76 -23.41
CA PHE A 89 2.85 -1.01 -22.96
C PHE A 89 1.87 0.04 -23.47
N GLU A 90 0.59 -0.30 -23.41
CA GLU A 90 -0.47 0.70 -23.52
C GLU A 90 -0.41 1.63 -22.31
N PRO A 91 -0.44 2.97 -22.49
CA PRO A 91 -0.38 3.92 -21.39
C PRO A 91 -1.59 3.79 -20.49
N TYR A 92 -1.46 4.22 -19.23
CA TYR A 92 -2.61 4.32 -18.33
C TYR A 92 -3.58 5.41 -18.77
N ALA A 93 -3.13 6.63 -18.90
CA ALA A 93 -3.97 7.77 -19.21
C ALA A 93 -3.33 8.77 -20.18
N VAL A 94 -2.01 8.89 -20.19
CA VAL A 94 -1.26 9.92 -20.92
C VAL A 94 -0.44 9.30 -22.03
N ARG A 95 -0.78 9.63 -23.28
CA ARG A 95 -0.02 9.16 -24.46
C ARG A 95 0.65 10.34 -25.16
N HIS A 96 1.96 10.40 -25.10
CA HIS A 96 2.76 11.34 -25.88
C HIS A 96 3.53 10.59 -26.97
N THR A 97 3.30 10.93 -28.24
CA THR A 97 3.92 10.26 -29.39
C THR A 97 5.17 10.97 -29.89
N HIS A 98 5.42 12.17 -29.42
CA HIS A 98 6.53 13.05 -29.88
C HIS A 98 7.74 13.04 -28.94
N VAL A 99 7.67 12.33 -27.83
CA VAL A 99 8.79 12.22 -26.87
C VAL A 99 9.99 11.53 -27.55
N SER A 100 11.17 12.06 -27.30
CA SER A 100 12.41 11.48 -27.81
C SER A 100 12.63 10.09 -27.19
N PRO A 101 12.94 9.07 -28.00
CA PRO A 101 13.29 7.73 -27.47
C PRO A 101 14.67 7.72 -26.76
N ARG A 102 15.36 8.85 -26.71
CA ARG A 102 16.62 9.04 -25.96
C ARG A 102 16.41 9.89 -24.71
N ALA A 103 15.20 10.36 -24.45
CA ALA A 103 14.91 11.05 -23.19
C ALA A 103 15.24 10.14 -22.00
N SER A 104 15.75 10.73 -20.90
CA SER A 104 16.08 9.95 -19.70
C SER A 104 14.80 9.48 -19.02
N THR A 105 14.59 8.18 -18.96
CA THR A 105 13.48 7.53 -18.24
C THR A 105 13.59 7.77 -16.74
N GLU A 106 14.80 7.81 -16.19
CA GLU A 106 15.04 8.12 -14.79
C GLU A 106 14.60 9.56 -14.47
N ALA A 107 14.99 10.55 -15.32
CA ALA A 107 14.60 11.94 -15.10
C ALA A 107 13.08 12.13 -15.23
N ALA A 108 12.44 11.39 -16.13
CA ALA A 108 11.00 11.41 -16.30
C ALA A 108 10.27 10.81 -15.08
N ALA A 109 10.76 9.68 -14.57
CA ALA A 109 10.23 9.05 -13.37
C ALA A 109 10.35 9.94 -12.13
N ASP A 110 11.55 10.50 -11.89
CA ASP A 110 11.83 11.37 -10.75
C ASP A 110 10.97 12.63 -10.78
N GLN A 111 10.90 13.29 -11.93
CA GLN A 111 10.12 14.52 -12.07
C GLN A 111 8.61 14.26 -11.93
N ALA A 112 8.09 13.19 -12.53
CA ALA A 112 6.68 12.83 -12.41
C ALA A 112 6.30 12.52 -10.96
N ALA A 113 7.13 11.77 -10.25
CA ALA A 113 6.94 11.44 -8.84
C ALA A 113 6.93 12.69 -7.95
N HIS A 114 7.95 13.54 -8.11
CA HIS A 114 8.06 14.79 -7.37
C HIS A 114 6.81 15.66 -7.53
N ASP A 115 6.40 15.93 -8.78
CA ASP A 115 5.31 16.87 -9.06
C ASP A 115 3.96 16.36 -8.56
N VAL A 116 3.73 15.05 -8.61
CA VAL A 116 2.56 14.44 -7.97
C VAL A 116 2.62 14.60 -6.46
N LEU A 117 3.74 14.25 -5.82
CA LEU A 117 3.85 14.27 -4.36
C LEU A 117 3.82 15.67 -3.78
N ILE A 118 4.48 16.66 -4.41
CA ILE A 118 4.44 18.05 -3.93
C ILE A 118 3.04 18.64 -4.02
N SER A 119 2.26 18.26 -5.04
CA SER A 119 0.85 18.66 -5.17
C SER A 119 -0.03 18.04 -4.08
N LEU A 120 0.18 16.74 -3.76
CA LEU A 120 -0.61 16.03 -2.76
C LEU A 120 -0.19 16.36 -1.32
N TYR A 121 1.09 16.64 -1.09
CA TYR A 121 1.70 16.82 0.23
C TYR A 121 2.59 18.07 0.28
N PRO A 122 2.05 19.30 0.09
CA PRO A 122 2.84 20.53 -0.02
C PRO A 122 3.65 20.85 1.25
N ALA A 123 3.28 20.28 2.39
CA ALA A 123 4.06 20.42 3.63
C ALA A 123 5.45 19.75 3.56
N PHE A 124 5.67 18.84 2.62
CA PHE A 124 6.94 18.16 2.39
C PHE A 124 7.77 18.75 1.25
N ALA A 125 7.36 19.91 0.68
CA ALA A 125 7.99 20.51 -0.50
C ALA A 125 9.52 20.58 -0.40
N LEU A 126 10.08 21.08 0.69
CA LEU A 126 11.54 21.20 0.85
C LEU A 126 12.27 19.83 0.81
N THR A 127 11.66 18.79 1.37
CA THR A 127 12.23 17.44 1.35
C THR A 127 12.16 16.86 -0.06
N LEU A 128 11.01 16.98 -0.72
CA LEU A 128 10.77 16.49 -2.07
C LEU A 128 11.67 17.21 -3.09
N ASP A 129 11.80 18.56 -3.00
CA ASP A 129 12.70 19.35 -3.84
C ASP A 129 14.16 18.90 -3.67
N SER A 130 14.58 18.60 -2.44
CA SER A 130 15.94 18.15 -2.16
C SER A 130 16.21 16.76 -2.73
N GLU A 131 15.25 15.85 -2.64
CA GLU A 131 15.31 14.50 -3.20
C GLU A 131 15.43 14.59 -4.72
N LEU A 132 14.51 15.28 -5.39
CA LEU A 132 14.57 15.47 -6.85
C LEU A 132 15.90 16.07 -7.31
N GLN A 133 16.42 17.09 -6.61
CA GLN A 133 17.73 17.68 -6.96
C GLN A 133 18.89 16.69 -6.85
N GLN A 134 18.87 15.82 -5.84
CA GLN A 134 19.89 14.80 -5.64
C GLN A 134 19.84 13.73 -6.74
N ASP A 135 18.64 13.26 -7.08
CA ASP A 135 18.44 12.23 -8.09
C ASP A 135 18.80 12.76 -9.48
N LEU A 136 18.29 13.92 -9.84
CA LEU A 136 18.64 14.57 -11.10
C LEU A 136 20.14 14.91 -11.21
N ALA A 137 20.85 15.13 -10.11
CA ALA A 137 22.31 15.37 -10.16
C ALA A 137 23.10 14.13 -10.57
N GLN A 138 22.57 12.93 -10.43
CA GLN A 138 23.20 11.69 -10.86
C GLN A 138 23.07 11.46 -12.38
N ILE A 139 22.10 12.11 -13.02
CA ILE A 139 21.83 11.97 -14.45
C ILE A 139 22.71 12.96 -15.23
N PRO A 140 23.45 12.52 -16.28
CA PRO A 140 24.30 13.39 -17.07
C PRO A 140 23.55 14.60 -17.63
N TYR A 141 24.15 15.77 -17.53
CA TYR A 141 23.59 16.99 -18.09
C TYR A 141 23.48 16.91 -19.61
N GLY A 142 22.36 17.26 -20.18
CA GLY A 142 22.12 17.24 -21.61
C GLY A 142 20.66 17.32 -22.01
N ARG A 143 20.45 17.22 -23.31
CA ARG A 143 19.12 17.29 -23.90
C ARG A 143 18.24 16.12 -23.44
N ASP A 144 18.80 14.92 -23.41
CA ASP A 144 18.04 13.71 -23.03
C ASP A 144 17.47 13.80 -21.61
N LYS A 145 18.25 14.38 -20.67
CA LYS A 145 17.76 14.72 -19.33
C LYS A 145 16.67 15.78 -19.34
N ALA A 146 16.84 16.84 -20.13
CA ALA A 146 15.86 17.92 -20.21
C ALA A 146 14.53 17.42 -20.82
N ASP A 147 14.61 16.61 -21.88
CA ASP A 147 13.45 15.99 -22.51
C ASP A 147 12.71 15.04 -21.52
N GLY A 148 13.44 14.30 -20.65
CA GLY A 148 12.87 13.47 -19.60
C GLY A 148 12.14 14.29 -18.52
N ILE A 149 12.76 15.37 -18.04
CA ILE A 149 12.14 16.29 -17.08
C ILE A 149 10.84 16.88 -17.64
N GLU A 150 10.84 17.36 -18.89
CA GLU A 150 9.64 17.90 -19.54
C GLU A 150 8.52 16.85 -19.60
N GLU A 151 8.86 15.63 -20.02
CA GLU A 151 7.90 14.51 -20.04
C GLU A 151 7.30 14.22 -18.66
N GLY A 152 8.12 14.14 -17.61
CA GLY A 152 7.66 13.92 -16.25
C GLY A 152 6.70 15.00 -15.76
N GLN A 153 7.00 16.27 -16.04
CA GLN A 153 6.14 17.43 -15.70
C GLN A 153 4.77 17.32 -16.38
N ASP A 154 4.76 17.07 -17.68
CA ASP A 154 3.54 17.02 -18.47
C ASP A 154 2.64 15.86 -18.04
N VAL A 155 3.20 14.68 -17.80
CA VAL A 155 2.47 13.51 -17.31
C VAL A 155 1.91 13.75 -15.91
N ALA A 156 2.71 14.28 -14.98
CA ALA A 156 2.24 14.59 -13.63
C ALA A 156 1.05 15.57 -13.66
N ALA A 157 1.15 16.64 -14.45
CA ALA A 157 0.08 17.62 -14.61
C ALA A 157 -1.20 16.98 -15.15
N ALA A 158 -1.08 16.06 -16.11
CA ALA A 158 -2.23 15.36 -16.70
C ALA A 158 -2.90 14.40 -15.70
N ILE A 159 -2.12 13.62 -14.94
CA ILE A 159 -2.66 12.70 -13.90
C ILE A 159 -3.33 13.51 -12.77
N LEU A 160 -2.73 14.60 -12.31
CA LEU A 160 -3.33 15.48 -11.31
C LEU A 160 -4.64 16.09 -11.81
N ALA A 161 -4.70 16.55 -13.05
CA ALA A 161 -5.91 17.08 -13.67
C ALA A 161 -7.01 16.01 -13.79
N LEU A 162 -6.64 14.79 -14.24
CA LEU A 162 -7.56 13.65 -14.37
C LEU A 162 -8.24 13.31 -13.04
N ARG A 163 -7.50 13.41 -11.94
CA ARG A 163 -7.97 13.03 -10.60
C ARG A 163 -8.46 14.22 -9.75
N SER A 164 -8.48 15.43 -10.29
CA SER A 164 -8.86 16.65 -9.55
C SER A 164 -10.31 16.65 -9.05
N ASN A 165 -11.20 16.00 -9.76
CA ASN A 165 -12.64 15.95 -9.49
C ASN A 165 -13.18 14.50 -9.40
N ASP A 166 -12.39 13.58 -8.83
CA ASP A 166 -12.74 12.17 -8.78
C ASP A 166 -13.71 11.79 -7.64
N GLY A 167 -14.19 12.75 -6.87
CA GLY A 167 -15.11 12.55 -5.75
C GLY A 167 -14.43 12.30 -4.40
N SER A 168 -13.10 12.09 -4.34
CA SER A 168 -12.39 11.79 -3.09
C SER A 168 -12.47 12.90 -2.05
N ALA A 169 -12.55 14.16 -2.47
CA ALA A 169 -12.67 15.33 -1.61
C ALA A 169 -14.13 15.71 -1.27
N ALA A 170 -15.11 14.90 -1.67
CA ALA A 170 -16.52 15.20 -1.40
C ALA A 170 -16.81 15.18 0.10
N VAL A 171 -17.54 16.20 0.58
CA VAL A 171 -18.00 16.32 1.98
C VAL A 171 -19.45 15.88 2.03
N LEU A 172 -19.71 14.74 2.66
CA LEU A 172 -21.06 14.21 2.86
C LEU A 172 -21.55 14.49 4.28
N PRO A 173 -22.89 14.50 4.51
CA PRO A 173 -23.44 14.51 5.85
C PRO A 173 -22.90 13.31 6.66
N PRO A 174 -22.71 13.47 7.99
CA PRO A 174 -22.24 12.38 8.83
C PRO A 174 -23.11 11.13 8.71
N PHE A 175 -22.48 9.96 8.76
CA PHE A 175 -23.19 8.68 8.79
C PHE A 175 -24.09 8.60 10.04
N VAL A 176 -25.35 8.19 9.84
CA VAL A 176 -26.33 8.04 10.92
C VAL A 176 -26.65 6.55 11.08
N PRO A 177 -26.29 5.92 12.22
CA PRO A 177 -26.62 4.51 12.50
C PRO A 177 -28.12 4.26 12.52
N LYS A 178 -28.55 3.13 11.95
CA LYS A 178 -29.97 2.74 11.92
C LYS A 178 -30.47 2.19 13.26
N ASN A 179 -29.57 1.80 14.15
CA ASN A 179 -29.88 1.18 15.45
C ASN A 179 -30.80 -0.07 15.37
N GLN A 180 -30.59 -0.87 14.32
CA GLN A 180 -31.28 -2.15 14.10
C GLN A 180 -30.30 -3.31 14.29
N PRO A 181 -30.77 -4.50 14.73
CA PRO A 181 -29.90 -5.68 14.75
C PRO A 181 -29.28 -5.93 13.38
N GLY A 182 -27.98 -6.20 13.39
CA GLY A 182 -27.20 -6.38 12.16
C GLY A 182 -26.65 -5.10 11.54
N SER A 183 -27.21 -3.92 11.83
CA SER A 183 -26.73 -2.65 11.26
C SER A 183 -25.53 -2.11 12.02
N TYR A 184 -24.57 -1.52 11.26
CA TYR A 184 -23.39 -0.89 11.83
C TYR A 184 -23.75 0.24 12.79
N GLN A 185 -23.06 0.24 13.92
CA GLN A 185 -23.10 1.27 14.93
C GLN A 185 -21.67 1.75 15.22
N LEU A 186 -21.53 3.00 15.65
CA LEU A 186 -20.23 3.52 16.08
C LEU A 186 -19.66 2.62 17.18
N THR A 187 -18.37 2.30 17.08
CA THR A 187 -17.73 1.28 17.90
C THR A 187 -16.98 1.86 19.10
N PRO A 188 -17.01 1.18 20.27
CA PRO A 188 -16.22 1.59 21.42
C PRO A 188 -14.71 1.48 21.14
N PRO A 189 -13.85 2.16 21.94
CA PRO A 189 -14.21 3.00 23.08
C PRO A 189 -14.56 4.44 22.69
N ASN A 190 -14.15 4.90 21.51
CA ASN A 190 -14.22 6.31 21.14
C ASN A 190 -15.49 6.72 20.42
N PHE A 191 -16.26 5.77 19.90
CA PHE A 191 -17.44 6.03 19.08
C PHE A 191 -17.17 7.05 17.97
N ALA A 192 -16.01 6.90 17.31
CA ALA A 192 -15.57 7.78 16.25
C ALA A 192 -16.57 7.80 15.10
N ALA A 193 -16.65 8.94 14.41
CA ALA A 193 -17.47 9.06 13.20
C ALA A 193 -17.02 8.03 12.15
N ALA A 194 -17.98 7.58 11.34
CA ALA A 194 -17.69 6.62 10.28
C ALA A 194 -16.73 7.23 9.23
N ASP A 195 -15.69 6.48 8.87
CA ASP A 195 -14.65 6.91 7.95
C ASP A 195 -15.03 6.68 6.49
N PHE A 196 -14.50 7.50 5.58
CA PHE A 196 -14.55 7.32 4.12
C PHE A 196 -15.96 7.09 3.55
N ILE A 197 -16.99 7.75 4.13
CA ILE A 197 -18.39 7.60 3.70
C ILE A 197 -18.62 8.03 2.24
N GLN A 198 -17.77 8.89 1.69
CA GLN A 198 -17.80 9.31 0.29
C GLN A 198 -17.07 8.34 -0.66
N TRP A 199 -16.26 7.41 -0.14
CA TRP A 199 -15.40 6.55 -0.95
C TRP A 199 -16.15 5.67 -1.96
N PRO A 200 -17.37 5.19 -1.66
CA PRO A 200 -18.22 4.50 -2.64
C PRO A 200 -18.50 5.27 -3.94
N GLN A 201 -18.35 6.59 -3.92
CA GLN A 201 -18.63 7.48 -5.05
C GLN A 201 -17.37 7.98 -5.75
N VAL A 202 -16.19 7.59 -5.27
CA VAL A 202 -14.93 7.92 -5.93
C VAL A 202 -14.86 7.22 -7.28
N THR A 203 -14.49 7.98 -8.31
CA THR A 203 -14.26 7.42 -9.65
C THR A 203 -13.11 6.42 -9.59
N PRO A 204 -13.30 5.15 -9.99
CA PRO A 204 -12.22 4.18 -10.03
C PRO A 204 -11.09 4.58 -10.99
N PHE A 205 -9.95 3.94 -10.86
CA PHE A 205 -8.78 4.13 -11.72
C PHE A 205 -8.85 3.27 -12.99
N ALA A 206 -9.34 2.03 -12.88
CA ALA A 206 -9.42 1.07 -13.97
C ALA A 206 -10.80 0.41 -14.10
N LEU A 207 -11.50 0.17 -13.00
CA LEU A 207 -12.84 -0.40 -13.03
C LEU A 207 -13.84 0.62 -13.59
N ALA A 208 -14.90 0.11 -14.26
CA ALA A 208 -15.97 0.97 -14.74
C ALA A 208 -16.76 1.62 -13.58
N ARG A 209 -16.86 0.94 -12.45
CA ARG A 209 -17.59 1.40 -11.25
C ARG A 209 -17.18 0.61 -10.01
N GLY A 210 -17.28 1.20 -8.82
CA GLY A 210 -16.90 0.56 -7.56
C GLY A 210 -17.70 -0.68 -7.18
N ASN A 211 -18.92 -0.82 -7.66
CA ASN A 211 -19.81 -1.96 -7.37
C ASN A 211 -19.71 -3.13 -8.36
N GLU A 212 -18.77 -3.12 -9.27
CA GLU A 212 -18.67 -4.12 -10.35
C GLU A 212 -18.52 -5.55 -9.82
N PHE A 213 -17.73 -5.72 -8.75
CA PHE A 213 -17.47 -7.00 -8.11
C PHE A 213 -18.06 -7.08 -6.70
N ARG A 214 -19.08 -6.27 -6.39
CA ARG A 214 -19.71 -6.31 -5.07
C ARG A 214 -20.18 -7.73 -4.75
N PRO A 215 -19.69 -8.35 -3.64
CA PRO A 215 -20.17 -9.67 -3.25
C PRO A 215 -21.65 -9.66 -2.91
N GLY A 216 -22.28 -10.84 -2.91
CA GLY A 216 -23.62 -11.00 -2.37
C GLY A 216 -23.72 -10.54 -0.90
N PRO A 217 -24.95 -10.43 -0.35
CA PRO A 217 -25.14 -9.95 1.02
C PRO A 217 -24.46 -10.86 2.05
N PRO A 218 -24.10 -10.33 3.23
CA PRO A 218 -23.60 -11.13 4.33
C PRO A 218 -24.65 -12.16 4.78
N PRO A 219 -24.23 -13.24 5.48
CA PRO A 219 -25.15 -14.25 6.01
C PRO A 219 -26.23 -13.64 6.92
N GLN A 220 -27.42 -14.22 6.90
CA GLN A 220 -28.51 -13.84 7.81
C GLN A 220 -28.09 -14.10 9.26
N LEU A 221 -28.49 -13.23 10.20
CA LEU A 221 -28.07 -13.31 11.62
C LEU A 221 -28.46 -14.65 12.28
N THR A 222 -29.49 -15.30 11.79
CA THR A 222 -29.96 -16.62 12.28
C THR A 222 -29.42 -17.81 11.51
N SER A 223 -28.50 -17.59 10.56
CA SER A 223 -27.93 -18.68 9.77
C SER A 223 -26.77 -19.38 10.51
N GLU A 224 -26.54 -20.64 10.17
CA GLU A 224 -25.42 -21.42 10.69
C GLU A 224 -24.06 -20.75 10.37
N GLU A 225 -23.89 -20.20 9.15
CA GLU A 225 -22.67 -19.53 8.75
C GLU A 225 -22.37 -18.30 9.63
N TYR A 226 -23.40 -17.51 9.95
CA TYR A 226 -23.25 -16.39 10.88
C TYR A 226 -22.89 -16.87 12.27
N THR A 227 -23.62 -17.87 12.80
CA THR A 227 -23.40 -18.46 14.13
C THR A 227 -21.96 -18.97 14.29
N LEU A 228 -21.46 -19.74 13.34
CA LEU A 228 -20.09 -20.26 13.36
C LEU A 228 -19.06 -19.12 13.36
N SER A 229 -19.24 -18.14 12.49
CA SER A 229 -18.34 -16.99 12.39
C SER A 229 -18.39 -16.08 13.63
N PHE A 230 -19.57 -15.90 14.21
CA PHE A 230 -19.77 -15.15 15.45
C PHE A 230 -19.04 -15.83 16.62
N ASN A 231 -19.25 -17.12 16.82
CA ASN A 231 -18.64 -17.86 17.92
C ASN A 231 -17.10 -17.99 17.75
N GLU A 232 -16.62 -18.11 16.51
CA GLU A 232 -15.18 -18.08 16.21
C GLU A 232 -14.55 -16.75 16.64
N VAL A 233 -15.08 -15.62 16.18
CA VAL A 233 -14.49 -14.31 16.50
C VAL A 233 -14.70 -13.96 17.97
N LYS A 234 -15.82 -14.35 18.60
CA LYS A 234 -16.04 -14.17 20.04
C LYS A 234 -14.98 -14.88 20.87
N SER A 235 -14.64 -16.11 20.49
CA SER A 235 -13.63 -16.92 21.17
C SER A 235 -12.20 -16.44 20.91
N LEU A 236 -11.82 -16.29 19.63
CA LEU A 236 -10.44 -15.97 19.23
C LEU A 236 -10.12 -14.48 19.38
N GLY A 237 -11.09 -13.60 19.12
CA GLY A 237 -10.88 -12.14 19.09
C GLY A 237 -10.78 -11.46 20.45
N LEU A 238 -11.26 -12.11 21.52
CA LEU A 238 -11.25 -11.54 22.87
C LEU A 238 -9.83 -11.19 23.35
N ILE A 239 -9.64 -10.03 23.94
CA ILE A 239 -8.33 -9.57 24.44
C ILE A 239 -7.68 -10.59 25.37
N THR A 240 -8.45 -11.25 26.23
CA THR A 240 -8.02 -12.29 27.19
C THR A 240 -8.35 -13.71 26.71
N SER A 241 -8.41 -13.95 25.39
CA SER A 241 -8.77 -15.25 24.82
C SER A 241 -7.92 -16.39 25.40
N ALA A 242 -8.58 -17.45 25.86
CA ALA A 242 -7.95 -18.68 26.32
C ALA A 242 -7.81 -19.74 25.20
N THR A 243 -8.40 -19.50 24.04
CA THR A 243 -8.41 -20.43 22.89
C THR A 243 -7.45 -20.00 21.78
N ARG A 244 -7.14 -18.71 21.69
CA ARG A 244 -6.17 -18.16 20.74
C ARG A 244 -4.74 -18.57 21.14
N THR A 245 -3.96 -19.10 20.19
CA THR A 245 -2.56 -19.44 20.43
C THR A 245 -1.69 -18.19 20.55
N ALA A 246 -0.46 -18.35 21.03
CA ALA A 246 0.52 -17.26 21.11
C ALA A 246 0.87 -16.73 19.70
N ASP A 247 1.00 -17.61 18.70
CA ASP A 247 1.26 -17.21 17.30
C ASP A 247 0.07 -16.44 16.72
N GLN A 248 -1.16 -16.91 16.92
CA GLN A 248 -2.37 -16.16 16.49
C GLN A 248 -2.47 -14.78 17.16
N THR A 249 -2.02 -14.66 18.42
CA THR A 249 -1.95 -13.37 19.10
C THR A 249 -0.93 -12.46 18.41
N GLN A 250 0.25 -12.99 18.11
CA GLN A 250 1.29 -12.26 17.38
C GLN A 250 0.81 -11.82 15.99
N ILE A 251 0.16 -12.74 15.23
CA ILE A 251 -0.44 -12.43 13.91
C ILE A 251 -1.45 -11.29 14.02
N GLY A 252 -2.38 -11.35 14.99
CA GLY A 252 -3.40 -10.32 15.18
C GLY A 252 -2.83 -8.94 15.53
N GLN A 253 -1.71 -8.90 16.23
CA GLN A 253 -0.99 -7.66 16.56
C GLN A 253 -0.12 -7.18 15.40
N PHE A 254 0.56 -8.08 14.71
CA PHE A 254 1.50 -7.79 13.64
C PHE A 254 0.84 -7.04 12.47
N TRP A 255 -0.27 -7.56 11.95
CA TRP A 255 -0.99 -6.97 10.81
C TRP A 255 -1.96 -5.84 11.19
N ASN A 256 -1.80 -5.23 12.38
CA ASN A 256 -2.71 -4.18 12.85
C ASN A 256 -2.32 -2.77 12.37
N GLY A 257 -1.71 -2.64 11.21
CA GLY A 257 -1.34 -1.39 10.54
C GLY A 257 -2.13 -1.15 9.27
N ASN A 258 -1.75 -0.12 8.53
CA ASN A 258 -2.30 0.18 7.21
C ASN A 258 -1.84 -0.89 6.21
N ILE A 259 -2.73 -1.75 5.80
CA ILE A 259 -2.40 -2.96 5.04
C ILE A 259 -1.77 -2.66 3.67
N GLN A 260 -2.14 -1.56 3.00
CA GLN A 260 -1.54 -1.13 1.74
C GLN A 260 -0.06 -0.77 1.88
N ASP A 261 0.36 -0.28 3.05
CA ASP A 261 1.76 0.08 3.30
C ASP A 261 2.63 -1.19 3.34
N PHE A 262 2.16 -2.25 4.01
CA PHE A 262 2.82 -3.56 4.00
C PHE A 262 2.98 -4.11 2.57
N TRP A 263 1.94 -4.00 1.74
CA TRP A 263 2.00 -4.55 0.39
C TRP A 263 2.90 -3.74 -0.55
N ASN A 264 3.04 -2.43 -0.32
CA ASN A 264 4.06 -1.64 -1.03
C ASN A 264 5.49 -2.01 -0.61
N GLU A 265 5.75 -2.31 0.68
CA GLU A 265 7.06 -2.82 1.13
C GLU A 265 7.35 -4.24 0.63
N ILE A 266 6.35 -5.12 0.61
CA ILE A 266 6.46 -6.46 0.03
C ILE A 266 6.79 -6.36 -1.47
N ALA A 267 6.14 -5.45 -2.20
CA ALA A 267 6.42 -5.21 -3.62
C ALA A 267 7.85 -4.68 -3.84
N GLN A 268 8.35 -3.77 -2.99
CA GLN A 268 9.75 -3.32 -3.05
C GLN A 268 10.72 -4.48 -2.85
N THR A 269 10.48 -5.31 -1.83
CA THR A 269 11.29 -6.50 -1.57
C THR A 269 11.26 -7.46 -2.74
N ALA A 270 10.09 -7.66 -3.36
CA ALA A 270 9.93 -8.52 -4.52
C ALA A 270 10.67 -7.97 -5.74
N ALA A 271 10.55 -6.68 -6.04
CA ALA A 271 11.23 -6.02 -7.15
C ALA A 271 12.76 -6.13 -7.01
N LEU A 272 13.28 -5.86 -5.82
CA LEU A 272 14.71 -5.99 -5.53
C LEU A 272 15.20 -7.45 -5.64
N THR A 273 14.44 -8.41 -5.10
CA THR A 273 14.78 -9.84 -5.15
C THR A 273 14.76 -10.40 -6.57
N ARG A 274 13.86 -9.88 -7.42
CA ARG A 274 13.73 -10.27 -8.82
C ARG A 274 14.62 -9.44 -9.77
N HIS A 275 15.35 -8.45 -9.23
CA HIS A 275 16.21 -7.53 -10.01
C HIS A 275 15.45 -6.82 -11.14
N LEU A 276 14.22 -6.36 -10.84
CA LEU A 276 13.44 -5.63 -11.83
C LEU A 276 14.14 -4.32 -12.18
N ASP A 277 14.20 -4.02 -13.47
CA ASP A 277 14.67 -2.73 -13.98
C ASP A 277 13.63 -1.62 -13.76
N LEU A 278 13.90 -0.42 -14.26
CA LEU A 278 13.03 0.74 -14.08
C LEU A 278 11.66 0.53 -14.71
N ASP A 279 11.61 0.07 -15.96
CA ASP A 279 10.38 -0.13 -16.71
C ASP A 279 9.50 -1.22 -16.08
N GLN A 280 10.10 -2.36 -15.77
CA GLN A 280 9.42 -3.46 -15.07
C GLN A 280 8.89 -3.05 -13.70
N SER A 281 9.65 -2.25 -12.96
CA SER A 281 9.23 -1.72 -11.67
C SER A 281 8.09 -0.72 -11.82
N ALA A 282 8.16 0.20 -12.79
CA ALA A 282 7.11 1.17 -13.06
C ALA A 282 5.79 0.47 -13.43
N HIS A 283 5.86 -0.54 -14.30
CA HIS A 283 4.70 -1.35 -14.67
C HIS A 283 4.10 -2.12 -13.48
N LEU A 284 4.93 -2.82 -12.68
CA LEU A 284 4.49 -3.58 -11.52
C LEU A 284 3.80 -2.69 -10.48
N PHE A 285 4.44 -1.58 -10.11
CA PHE A 285 3.92 -0.69 -9.07
C PHE A 285 2.68 0.07 -9.52
N ALA A 286 2.55 0.42 -10.80
CA ALA A 286 1.33 1.00 -11.35
C ALA A 286 0.17 -0.01 -11.29
N LEU A 287 0.37 -1.24 -11.77
CA LEU A 287 -0.64 -2.31 -11.66
C LEU A 287 -1.05 -2.56 -10.21
N LEU A 288 -0.08 -2.69 -9.30
CA LEU A 288 -0.34 -2.92 -7.89
C LEU A 288 -1.19 -1.79 -7.30
N ASN A 289 -0.74 -0.56 -7.42
CA ASN A 289 -1.35 0.54 -6.68
C ASN A 289 -2.69 1.02 -7.30
N ILE A 290 -2.86 0.92 -8.61
CA ILE A 290 -4.18 1.09 -9.25
C ILE A 290 -5.15 0.02 -8.75
N THR A 291 -4.71 -1.24 -8.68
CA THR A 291 -5.52 -2.33 -8.13
C THR A 291 -5.92 -2.09 -6.68
N LEU A 292 -4.99 -1.63 -5.83
CA LEU A 292 -5.28 -1.33 -4.43
C LEU A 292 -6.25 -0.17 -4.27
N ALA A 293 -6.15 0.87 -5.11
CA ALA A 293 -7.08 1.99 -5.11
C ALA A 293 -8.49 1.54 -5.49
N ASP A 294 -8.64 0.77 -6.56
CA ASP A 294 -9.93 0.27 -7.01
C ASP A 294 -10.54 -0.74 -6.04
N THR A 295 -9.72 -1.61 -5.44
CA THR A 295 -10.15 -2.52 -4.37
C THR A 295 -10.68 -1.75 -3.17
N THR A 296 -10.04 -0.62 -2.81
CA THR A 296 -10.48 0.25 -1.72
C THR A 296 -11.84 0.87 -2.02
N ILE A 297 -12.07 1.35 -3.22
CA ILE A 297 -13.36 1.87 -3.65
C ILE A 297 -14.43 0.76 -3.59
N ALA A 298 -14.11 -0.44 -4.09
CA ALA A 298 -15.04 -1.55 -4.15
C ALA A 298 -15.42 -2.09 -2.76
N PHE A 299 -14.47 -2.17 -1.82
CA PHE A 299 -14.84 -2.64 -0.49
C PHE A 299 -15.60 -1.57 0.31
N PHE A 300 -15.34 -0.26 0.16
CA PHE A 300 -16.14 0.78 0.80
C PHE A 300 -17.55 0.86 0.21
N ASP A 301 -17.71 0.69 -1.12
CA ASP A 301 -19.02 0.53 -1.74
C ASP A 301 -19.81 -0.60 -1.10
N THR A 302 -19.20 -1.76 -0.93
CA THR A 302 -19.81 -2.93 -0.32
C THR A 302 -20.14 -2.69 1.15
N LYS A 303 -19.23 -2.11 1.93
CA LYS A 303 -19.39 -1.81 3.35
C LYS A 303 -20.60 -0.93 3.61
N TYR A 304 -20.70 0.20 2.90
CA TYR A 304 -21.82 1.14 3.09
C TYR A 304 -23.14 0.69 2.41
N THR A 305 -23.05 -0.28 1.48
CA THR A 305 -24.26 -0.90 0.92
C THR A 305 -24.92 -1.85 1.91
N TYR A 306 -24.15 -2.73 2.56
CA TYR A 306 -24.69 -3.74 3.45
C TYR A 306 -24.75 -3.30 4.91
N ASP A 307 -23.95 -2.32 5.30
CA ASP A 307 -24.04 -1.66 6.60
C ASP A 307 -23.99 -2.65 7.79
N LEU A 308 -23.12 -3.69 7.69
CA LEU A 308 -23.06 -4.74 8.70
C LEU A 308 -22.31 -4.28 9.96
N TRP A 309 -22.86 -4.56 11.12
CA TRP A 309 -22.19 -4.29 12.40
C TRP A 309 -20.86 -5.03 12.56
N ARG A 310 -19.99 -4.48 13.40
CA ARG A 310 -18.70 -5.08 13.76
C ARG A 310 -18.88 -6.17 14.82
N PRO A 311 -17.95 -7.14 14.95
CA PRO A 311 -18.00 -8.18 15.97
C PRO A 311 -18.24 -7.66 17.38
N VAL A 312 -17.59 -6.56 17.77
CA VAL A 312 -17.78 -5.95 19.10
C VAL A 312 -19.24 -5.55 19.34
N THR A 313 -19.89 -4.93 18.37
CA THR A 313 -21.31 -4.55 18.47
C THR A 313 -22.22 -5.78 18.47
N ALA A 314 -21.96 -6.73 17.56
CA ALA A 314 -22.71 -7.97 17.47
C ALA A 314 -22.67 -8.77 18.79
N ILE A 315 -21.48 -8.91 19.39
CA ILE A 315 -21.30 -9.65 20.65
C ILE A 315 -21.95 -8.92 21.83
N HIS A 316 -21.84 -7.58 21.88
CA HIS A 316 -22.50 -6.78 22.92
C HIS A 316 -24.02 -6.81 22.84
N LEU A 317 -24.58 -7.02 21.64
CA LEU A 317 -26.03 -6.94 21.38
C LEU A 317 -26.64 -8.26 20.88
N ALA A 318 -25.96 -9.40 21.05
CA ALA A 318 -26.41 -10.69 20.53
C ALA A 318 -27.82 -11.07 20.96
N SER A 319 -28.27 -10.65 22.15
CA SER A 319 -29.66 -10.88 22.58
C SER A 319 -30.74 -10.25 21.66
N THR A 320 -30.33 -9.41 20.70
CA THR A 320 -31.24 -8.73 19.75
C THR A 320 -31.29 -9.37 18.38
N ASP A 321 -30.41 -10.31 18.04
CA ASP A 321 -30.24 -10.87 16.69
C ASP A 321 -31.20 -12.01 16.35
N ASN A 322 -32.04 -12.41 17.31
CA ASN A 322 -32.99 -13.55 17.22
C ASN A 322 -32.30 -14.90 16.92
N ASN A 323 -31.02 -15.04 17.28
CA ASN A 323 -30.26 -16.28 17.12
C ASN A 323 -29.96 -16.87 18.51
N PRO A 324 -30.56 -17.99 18.88
CA PRO A 324 -30.38 -18.58 20.21
C PRO A 324 -29.00 -19.20 20.41
N GLU A 325 -28.20 -19.34 19.34
CA GLU A 325 -26.87 -19.93 19.39
C GLU A 325 -25.75 -18.88 19.48
N THR A 326 -26.12 -17.59 19.49
CA THR A 326 -25.21 -16.46 19.73
C THR A 326 -25.44 -15.91 21.14
N GLU A 327 -24.42 -16.00 21.98
CA GLU A 327 -24.53 -15.56 23.37
C GLU A 327 -23.94 -14.14 23.53
N GLN A 328 -24.73 -13.26 24.18
CA GLN A 328 -24.31 -11.90 24.48
C GLN A 328 -23.19 -11.84 25.52
N ASP A 329 -22.22 -10.97 25.30
CA ASP A 329 -21.17 -10.60 26.26
C ASP A 329 -20.91 -9.08 26.20
N PRO A 330 -21.57 -8.28 27.06
CA PRO A 330 -21.39 -6.83 27.06
C PRO A 330 -19.98 -6.36 27.51
N ALA A 331 -19.18 -7.26 28.09
CA ALA A 331 -17.84 -6.97 28.56
C ALA A 331 -16.76 -7.38 27.54
N TRP A 332 -17.12 -7.95 26.40
CA TRP A 332 -16.20 -8.40 25.39
C TRP A 332 -15.41 -7.24 24.78
N ILE A 333 -14.09 -7.38 24.70
CA ILE A 333 -13.17 -6.37 24.15
C ILE A 333 -12.27 -7.06 23.13
N PRO A 334 -12.12 -6.52 21.90
CA PRO A 334 -11.20 -7.07 20.89
C PRO A 334 -9.73 -6.88 21.30
N LEU A 335 -8.83 -7.70 20.74
CA LEU A 335 -7.39 -7.69 21.07
C LEU A 335 -6.74 -6.28 20.95
N PRO A 336 -6.96 -5.46 19.89
CA PRO A 336 -6.38 -4.13 19.78
C PRO A 336 -7.16 -3.04 20.53
N THR A 337 -8.13 -3.37 21.35
CA THR A 337 -9.00 -2.46 22.12
C THR A 337 -9.75 -1.39 21.32
N LYS A 338 -9.47 -1.27 20.03
CA LYS A 338 -10.11 -0.35 19.08
C LYS A 338 -10.63 -1.13 17.89
N THR A 339 -11.72 -0.66 17.32
CA THR A 339 -12.29 -1.19 16.09
C THR A 339 -12.32 -0.08 15.04
N ALA A 340 -12.01 -0.41 13.78
CA ALA A 340 -12.08 0.55 12.69
C ALA A 340 -13.50 1.14 12.57
N PRO A 341 -13.64 2.45 12.37
CA PRO A 341 -14.93 3.12 12.37
C PRO A 341 -15.63 3.06 11.00
N ASP A 342 -15.83 1.84 10.51
CA ASP A 342 -16.56 1.55 9.27
C ASP A 342 -17.31 0.21 9.38
N PRO A 343 -18.33 -0.09 8.54
CA PRO A 343 -19.03 -1.36 8.56
C PRO A 343 -18.12 -2.58 8.36
N SER A 344 -18.54 -3.76 8.89
CA SER A 344 -17.67 -4.94 8.93
C SER A 344 -17.44 -5.56 7.56
N PHE A 345 -18.48 -5.82 6.79
CA PHE A 345 -18.46 -6.63 5.57
C PHE A 345 -18.21 -5.80 4.30
N PRO A 346 -17.21 -6.18 3.46
CA PRO A 346 -16.23 -7.26 3.61
C PRO A 346 -15.01 -6.83 4.41
N GLY A 347 -14.10 -7.78 4.70
CA GLY A 347 -12.84 -7.50 5.36
C GLY A 347 -11.86 -6.73 4.48
N ALA A 348 -11.55 -5.48 4.83
CA ALA A 348 -10.65 -4.61 4.06
C ALA A 348 -9.22 -5.17 3.95
N HIS A 349 -8.64 -5.67 5.06
CA HIS A 349 -7.32 -6.31 5.04
C HIS A 349 -7.28 -7.51 4.08
N SER A 350 -8.34 -8.32 4.08
CA SER A 350 -8.44 -9.45 3.16
C SER A 350 -8.55 -8.99 1.71
N ALA A 351 -9.43 -8.00 1.42
CA ALA A 351 -9.58 -7.49 0.06
C ALA A 351 -8.27 -6.92 -0.48
N THR A 352 -7.62 -6.05 0.27
CA THR A 352 -6.35 -5.41 -0.12
C THR A 352 -5.22 -6.43 -0.27
N SER A 353 -5.09 -7.37 0.69
CA SER A 353 -4.01 -8.36 0.65
C SER A 353 -4.16 -9.34 -0.50
N PHE A 354 -5.36 -9.85 -0.74
CA PHE A 354 -5.58 -10.78 -1.85
C PHE A 354 -5.52 -10.08 -3.22
N ALA A 355 -5.86 -8.79 -3.30
CA ALA A 355 -5.66 -8.00 -4.51
C ALA A 355 -4.16 -7.81 -4.82
N ALA A 356 -3.37 -7.40 -3.83
CA ALA A 356 -1.94 -7.23 -3.97
C ALA A 356 -1.23 -8.54 -4.31
N ALA A 357 -1.50 -9.60 -3.54
CA ALA A 357 -0.91 -10.91 -3.77
C ALA A 357 -1.26 -11.47 -5.15
N GLU A 358 -2.48 -11.24 -5.65
CA GLU A 358 -2.90 -11.70 -6.98
C GLU A 358 -2.12 -11.00 -8.09
N ILE A 359 -1.89 -9.67 -8.01
CA ILE A 359 -1.04 -8.95 -8.96
C ILE A 359 0.40 -9.47 -8.89
N LEU A 360 0.99 -9.52 -7.71
CA LEU A 360 2.38 -9.97 -7.54
C LEU A 360 2.56 -11.42 -8.04
N ARG A 361 1.61 -12.30 -7.73
CA ARG A 361 1.63 -13.69 -8.16
C ARG A 361 1.51 -13.85 -9.68
N LEU A 362 0.64 -13.06 -10.31
CA LEU A 362 0.42 -13.15 -11.76
C LEU A 362 1.56 -12.55 -12.57
N VAL A 363 2.24 -11.53 -12.03
CA VAL A 363 3.37 -10.87 -12.70
C VAL A 363 4.70 -11.57 -12.40
N LEU A 364 4.94 -11.98 -11.16
CA LEU A 364 6.25 -12.47 -10.69
C LEU A 364 6.28 -13.98 -10.38
N GLY A 365 5.11 -14.66 -10.35
CA GLY A 365 4.96 -15.99 -9.77
C GLY A 365 4.80 -15.93 -8.25
N ASP A 366 4.08 -16.90 -7.68
CA ASP A 366 3.70 -16.88 -6.25
C ASP A 366 4.87 -17.19 -5.29
N GLN A 367 5.84 -17.99 -5.74
CA GLN A 367 6.94 -18.47 -4.89
C GLN A 367 8.03 -17.41 -4.72
N ILE A 368 8.20 -16.95 -3.48
CA ILE A 368 9.20 -15.96 -3.08
C ILE A 368 9.49 -16.10 -1.59
N THR A 369 10.74 -15.90 -1.18
CA THR A 369 11.08 -15.75 0.25
C THR A 369 10.92 -14.30 0.65
N LEU A 370 10.07 -14.04 1.64
CA LEU A 370 9.77 -12.71 2.15
C LEU A 370 10.02 -12.64 3.66
N ASP A 371 10.72 -11.61 4.06
CA ASP A 371 10.85 -11.18 5.46
C ASP A 371 10.03 -9.90 5.62
N VAL A 372 8.92 -10.01 6.34
CA VAL A 372 8.00 -8.88 6.56
C VAL A 372 8.14 -8.39 8.00
N THR A 373 8.26 -7.09 8.18
CA THR A 373 8.29 -6.42 9.48
C THR A 373 7.01 -5.61 9.70
N SER A 374 6.77 -5.16 10.92
CA SER A 374 5.56 -4.41 11.28
C SER A 374 5.88 -3.28 12.24
N GLU A 375 5.35 -2.09 11.95
CA GLU A 375 5.36 -0.96 12.90
C GLU A 375 4.46 -1.22 14.11
N SER A 376 3.38 -1.98 13.91
CA SER A 376 2.44 -2.32 15.00
C SER A 376 3.02 -3.32 16.00
N LEU A 377 4.10 -4.04 15.63
CA LEU A 377 4.78 -5.00 16.48
C LEU A 377 6.30 -4.98 16.20
N ALA A 378 6.95 -3.90 16.63
CA ALA A 378 8.36 -3.65 16.39
C ALA A 378 9.26 -4.80 16.90
N GLY A 379 10.29 -5.14 16.13
CA GLY A 379 11.24 -6.20 16.45
C GLY A 379 10.77 -7.62 16.13
N VAL A 380 9.60 -7.79 15.56
CA VAL A 380 9.10 -9.07 15.05
C VAL A 380 9.21 -9.08 13.52
N THR A 381 9.78 -10.17 12.99
CA THR A 381 9.79 -10.46 11.55
C THR A 381 8.99 -11.73 11.32
N ARG A 382 8.11 -11.71 10.31
CA ARG A 382 7.38 -12.89 9.85
C ARG A 382 7.89 -13.32 8.48
N HIS A 383 8.05 -14.64 8.31
CA HIS A 383 8.67 -15.26 7.15
C HIS A 383 7.63 -15.96 6.29
N PHE A 384 7.63 -15.66 4.99
CA PHE A 384 6.71 -16.28 4.04
C PHE A 384 7.47 -16.85 2.85
N THR A 385 6.90 -17.89 2.24
CA THR A 385 7.43 -18.52 1.02
C THR A 385 6.58 -18.24 -0.21
N SER A 386 5.50 -17.44 -0.04
CA SER A 386 4.60 -17.05 -1.12
C SER A 386 3.84 -15.78 -0.78
N PHE A 387 3.43 -15.05 -1.81
CA PHE A 387 2.53 -13.90 -1.66
C PHE A 387 1.15 -14.33 -1.14
N SER A 388 0.63 -15.44 -1.65
CA SER A 388 -0.67 -15.98 -1.22
C SER A 388 -0.67 -16.36 0.25
N GLY A 389 0.42 -16.91 0.78
CA GLY A 389 0.57 -17.24 2.21
C GLY A 389 0.57 -15.99 3.10
N ALA A 390 1.25 -14.92 2.68
CA ALA A 390 1.23 -13.65 3.39
C ALA A 390 -0.17 -13.01 3.38
N ALA A 391 -0.89 -13.08 2.26
CA ALA A 391 -2.25 -12.54 2.15
C ALA A 391 -3.26 -13.29 3.02
N GLU A 392 -3.16 -14.62 3.07
CA GLU A 392 -4.02 -15.44 3.94
C GLU A 392 -3.81 -15.08 5.42
N GLU A 393 -2.54 -15.00 5.86
CA GLU A 393 -2.24 -14.62 7.24
C GLU A 393 -2.73 -13.22 7.57
N ALA A 394 -2.49 -12.24 6.69
CA ALA A 394 -2.97 -10.86 6.86
C ALA A 394 -4.50 -10.79 6.98
N GLY A 395 -5.22 -11.58 6.19
CA GLY A 395 -6.67 -11.69 6.26
C GLY A 395 -7.16 -12.32 7.58
N LEU A 396 -6.58 -13.46 7.96
CA LEU A 396 -6.92 -14.18 9.18
C LEU A 396 -6.57 -13.40 10.46
N SER A 397 -5.57 -12.53 10.40
CA SER A 397 -5.18 -11.66 11.50
C SER A 397 -6.36 -10.89 12.08
N ARG A 398 -7.34 -10.55 11.23
CA ARG A 398 -8.50 -9.74 11.64
C ARG A 398 -9.52 -10.52 12.45
N ILE A 399 -9.61 -11.84 12.27
CA ILE A 399 -10.42 -12.73 13.11
C ILE A 399 -9.73 -12.85 14.47
N TYR A 400 -8.42 -13.11 14.50
CA TYR A 400 -7.62 -13.19 15.72
C TYR A 400 -7.61 -11.88 16.52
N ALA A 401 -7.69 -10.77 15.80
CA ALA A 401 -7.80 -9.43 16.40
C ALA A 401 -9.24 -9.04 16.80
N GLY A 402 -10.26 -9.85 16.50
CA GLY A 402 -11.65 -9.54 16.85
C GLY A 402 -12.27 -8.43 16.00
N GLN A 403 -11.75 -8.18 14.80
CA GLN A 403 -12.16 -7.07 13.94
C GLN A 403 -13.18 -7.45 12.88
N HIS A 404 -13.17 -8.72 12.43
CA HIS A 404 -13.98 -9.22 11.33
C HIS A 404 -14.45 -10.65 11.59
N PHE A 405 -15.59 -10.99 10.98
CA PHE A 405 -16.10 -12.36 10.90
C PHE A 405 -15.36 -13.16 9.81
N ARG A 406 -15.45 -14.50 9.86
CA ARG A 406 -14.89 -15.40 8.84
C ARG A 406 -15.45 -15.10 7.45
N PHE A 407 -16.72 -14.88 7.33
CA PHE A 407 -17.36 -14.56 6.05
C PHE A 407 -16.93 -13.19 5.50
N ASP A 408 -16.57 -12.21 6.36
CA ASP A 408 -15.96 -10.93 5.92
C ASP A 408 -14.62 -11.18 5.23
N HIS A 409 -13.77 -12.03 5.84
CA HIS A 409 -12.48 -12.43 5.28
C HIS A 409 -12.65 -13.10 3.92
N LEU A 410 -13.53 -14.11 3.81
CA LEU A 410 -13.75 -14.85 2.57
C LEU A 410 -14.33 -13.98 1.46
N ALA A 411 -15.25 -13.07 1.78
CA ALA A 411 -15.81 -12.14 0.82
C ALA A 411 -14.77 -11.11 0.35
N GLY A 412 -13.97 -10.58 1.28
CA GLY A 412 -12.86 -9.67 0.97
C GLY A 412 -11.82 -10.31 0.05
N ALA A 413 -11.36 -11.52 0.38
CA ALA A 413 -10.41 -12.25 -0.44
C ALA A 413 -10.89 -12.43 -1.90
N ARG A 414 -12.14 -12.85 -2.07
CA ARG A 414 -12.75 -12.99 -3.42
C ARG A 414 -12.85 -11.67 -4.16
N LEU A 415 -13.28 -10.60 -3.46
CA LEU A 415 -13.37 -9.26 -4.04
C LEU A 415 -12.01 -8.79 -4.56
N GLY A 416 -10.98 -8.86 -3.71
CA GLY A 416 -9.63 -8.45 -4.09
C GLY A 416 -9.07 -9.19 -5.30
N GLN A 417 -9.23 -10.52 -5.34
CA GLN A 417 -8.81 -11.34 -6.48
C GLN A 417 -9.54 -10.99 -7.78
N GLN A 418 -10.86 -10.70 -7.70
CA GLN A 418 -11.66 -10.32 -8.89
C GLN A 418 -11.22 -8.95 -9.43
N VAL A 419 -11.03 -7.97 -8.55
CA VAL A 419 -10.53 -6.63 -8.92
C VAL A 419 -9.15 -6.75 -9.57
N ALA A 420 -8.22 -7.48 -8.96
CA ALA A 420 -6.87 -7.65 -9.50
C ALA A 420 -6.86 -8.26 -10.91
N LYS A 421 -7.66 -9.31 -11.15
CA LYS A 421 -7.78 -9.93 -12.47
C LYS A 421 -8.39 -8.98 -13.51
N ALA A 422 -9.39 -8.20 -13.13
CA ALA A 422 -10.01 -7.22 -14.00
C ALA A 422 -9.01 -6.11 -14.38
N VAL A 423 -8.32 -5.53 -13.40
CA VAL A 423 -7.31 -4.50 -13.65
C VAL A 423 -6.21 -5.03 -14.56
N LEU A 424 -5.60 -6.17 -14.22
CA LEU A 424 -4.53 -6.78 -15.02
C LEU A 424 -4.95 -7.06 -16.46
N SER A 425 -6.23 -7.40 -16.70
CA SER A 425 -6.71 -7.70 -18.05
C SER A 425 -7.14 -6.46 -18.87
N THR A 426 -7.26 -5.29 -18.23
CA THR A 426 -7.89 -4.11 -18.83
C THR A 426 -6.90 -3.00 -19.14
N ILE A 427 -5.91 -2.76 -18.27
CA ILE A 427 -4.97 -1.64 -18.41
C ILE A 427 -3.52 -2.12 -18.51
N LEU A 428 -2.64 -1.24 -18.95
CA LEU A 428 -1.18 -1.43 -19.04
C LEU A 428 -0.78 -2.70 -19.80
N GLN A 429 -1.57 -3.03 -20.84
CA GLN A 429 -1.31 -4.25 -21.63
C GLN A 429 -0.02 -4.10 -22.44
N PRO A 430 0.79 -5.16 -22.59
CA PRO A 430 1.91 -5.13 -23.54
C PRO A 430 1.40 -4.78 -24.94
N LYS A 431 2.08 -3.86 -25.62
CA LYS A 431 1.78 -3.60 -27.02
C LYS A 431 2.08 -4.85 -27.83
N ARG A 432 1.14 -5.25 -28.66
CA ARG A 432 1.38 -6.36 -29.60
C ARG A 432 2.41 -5.87 -30.62
N ASP A 433 3.50 -6.59 -30.73
CA ASP A 433 4.36 -6.46 -31.90
C ASP A 433 3.47 -6.62 -33.15
N HIS A 434 3.30 -5.55 -33.90
CA HIS A 434 2.81 -5.67 -35.25
C HIS A 434 3.92 -6.38 -36.05
N GLY A 435 3.98 -7.73 -35.89
CA GLY A 435 4.79 -8.56 -36.74
C GLY A 435 4.52 -8.15 -38.18
N PHE A 436 5.56 -7.82 -38.88
CA PHE A 436 5.52 -7.53 -40.31
C PHE A 436 4.75 -8.68 -40.99
N ASP A 437 3.49 -8.44 -41.34
CA ASP A 437 2.83 -9.23 -42.35
C ASP A 437 3.59 -8.96 -43.64
N GLN A 438 4.47 -9.90 -44.02
CA GLN A 438 5.09 -10.01 -45.34
C GLN A 438 4.13 -10.71 -46.29
#